data_44fbff16e9cc1782033b4a76b192c627
#
_entry.id   44fbff16e9cc1782033b4a76b192c627
#
_cell.length_a   1.000
_cell.length_b   1.000
_cell.length_c   1.000
_cell.angle_alpha   90.00
_cell.angle_beta   90.00
_cell.angle_gamma   90.00
#
_symmetry.space_group_name_H-M   'P 1'
#
loop_
_entity.id
_entity.type
_entity.pdbx_description
1 polymer ?
#
loop_
_entity_poly.entity_id
_entity_poly.type
_entity_poly.pdbx_seq_one_letter_code
_entity_poly.pdbx_strand_id
1 'polypeptide(L)'
;HAALPIASITKLMTSLVVLEAQMPLDETIVIEQSDVNAYPGRTRSRVTQGAKMTREQAMLLSLMSSENRASQALGRNFPGGIPAFVDAMNAKAQLLGMTQSKFADPTGLSSNNVSSPEDLTRLVEAAYQYKVIREFSTRPDYSIMIGKREQKFVNTNRLVRASDMDIGLQKTGYISAAGRCLVMQAKVVGRDVVMVFLDSVGTQSRFADAVRV
;
A
#
# COMPACT_ATOMS: atom_id res chain seq x y z
N HIS A 1 -7.80 -20.30 -6.14
CA HIS A 1 -6.72 -20.21 -5.16
C HIS A 1 -7.28 -19.82 -3.79
N ALA A 2 -6.65 -20.33 -2.72
CA ALA A 2 -7.05 -19.97 -1.35
C ALA A 2 -6.70 -18.51 -1.01
N ALA A 3 -7.45 -17.92 -0.09
CA ALA A 3 -7.12 -16.62 0.47
C ALA A 3 -5.91 -16.74 1.40
N LEU A 4 -4.95 -15.84 1.23
CA LEU A 4 -3.71 -15.76 2.01
C LEU A 4 -3.55 -14.36 2.61
N PRO A 5 -2.82 -14.22 3.73
CA PRO A 5 -2.41 -12.91 4.21
C PRO A 5 -1.62 -12.15 3.15
N ILE A 6 -1.89 -10.87 3.00
CA ILE A 6 -1.34 -10.04 1.90
C ILE A 6 -0.42 -8.92 2.36
N ALA A 7 -0.23 -8.77 3.65
CA ALA A 7 0.61 -7.71 4.23
C ALA A 7 0.27 -6.33 3.64
N SER A 8 1.28 -5.55 3.33
CA SER A 8 1.14 -4.17 2.85
C SER A 8 0.55 -4.01 1.45
N ILE A 9 0.23 -5.09 0.74
CA ILE A 9 -0.60 -4.98 -0.48
C ILE A 9 -1.94 -4.33 -0.13
N THR A 10 -2.43 -4.50 1.10
CA THR A 10 -3.58 -3.82 1.69
C THR A 10 -3.60 -2.31 1.43
N LYS A 11 -2.44 -1.65 1.37
CA LYS A 11 -2.32 -0.20 1.18
C LYS A 11 -2.82 0.29 -0.18
N LEU A 12 -2.93 -0.58 -1.18
CA LEU A 12 -3.62 -0.25 -2.43
C LEU A 12 -5.12 -0.01 -2.19
N MET A 13 -5.77 -0.88 -1.41
CA MET A 13 -7.17 -0.69 -1.03
C MET A 13 -7.34 0.57 -0.16
N THR A 14 -6.43 0.82 0.76
CA THR A 14 -6.44 2.03 1.60
C THR A 14 -6.42 3.29 0.74
N SER A 15 -5.53 3.37 -0.23
CA SER A 15 -5.43 4.53 -1.13
C SER A 15 -6.67 4.68 -2.02
N LEU A 16 -7.22 3.57 -2.50
CA LEU A 16 -8.44 3.57 -3.31
C LEU A 16 -9.63 4.13 -2.53
N VAL A 17 -9.84 3.69 -1.29
CA VAL A 17 -10.91 4.19 -0.41
C VAL A 17 -10.73 5.67 -0.09
N VAL A 18 -9.51 6.11 0.21
CA VAL A 18 -9.21 7.52 0.48
C VAL A 18 -9.55 8.40 -0.73
N LEU A 19 -9.14 8.00 -1.93
CA LEU A 19 -9.42 8.77 -3.15
C LEU A 19 -10.91 8.83 -3.47
N GLU A 20 -11.62 7.72 -3.33
CA GLU A 20 -13.05 7.65 -3.64
C GLU A 20 -13.92 8.42 -2.64
N ALA A 21 -13.42 8.65 -1.43
CA ALA A 21 -14.07 9.51 -0.45
C ALA A 21 -14.01 11.00 -0.81
N GLN A 22 -13.17 11.39 -1.79
CA GLN A 22 -13.04 12.78 -2.28
C GLN A 22 -12.74 13.80 -1.18
N MET A 23 -12.07 13.39 -0.11
CA MET A 23 -11.58 14.31 0.91
C MET A 23 -10.44 15.17 0.36
N PRO A 24 -10.28 16.44 0.83
CA PRO A 24 -9.20 17.30 0.38
C PRO A 24 -7.82 16.65 0.58
N LEU A 25 -7.06 16.50 -0.50
CA LEU A 25 -5.73 15.89 -0.45
C LEU A 25 -4.68 16.82 0.16
N ASP A 26 -4.91 18.13 0.17
CA ASP A 26 -4.06 19.16 0.75
C ASP A 26 -4.32 19.40 2.25
N GLU A 27 -5.33 18.75 2.82
CA GLU A 27 -5.62 18.81 4.26
C GLU A 27 -4.48 18.19 5.06
N THR A 28 -4.05 18.90 6.11
CA THR A 28 -2.99 18.44 7.01
C THR A 28 -3.48 17.31 7.92
N ILE A 29 -2.73 16.21 7.90
CA ILE A 29 -2.87 15.10 8.83
C ILE A 29 -1.74 15.18 9.86
N VAL A 30 -2.07 15.01 11.13
CA VAL A 30 -1.11 14.92 12.24
C VAL A 30 -1.02 13.47 12.68
N ILE A 31 0.21 12.97 12.78
CA ILE A 31 0.46 11.63 13.33
C ILE A 31 0.23 11.67 14.85
N GLU A 32 -0.69 10.87 15.33
CA GLU A 32 -1.05 10.81 16.74
C GLU A 32 -0.41 9.60 17.44
N GLN A 33 -0.43 9.62 18.77
CA GLN A 33 0.06 8.50 19.56
C GLN A 33 -0.68 7.19 19.25
N SER A 34 -1.96 7.26 18.91
CA SER A 34 -2.76 6.10 18.49
C SER A 34 -2.23 5.45 17.19
N ASP A 35 -1.70 6.25 16.25
CA ASP A 35 -1.09 5.74 15.04
C ASP A 35 0.23 5.00 15.34
N VAL A 36 1.00 5.53 16.30
CA VAL A 36 2.24 4.92 16.76
C VAL A 36 1.99 3.61 17.52
N ASN A 37 0.95 3.58 18.35
CA ASN A 37 0.62 2.47 19.24
C ASN A 37 -0.21 1.37 18.56
N ALA A 38 -0.73 1.62 17.37
CA ALA A 38 -1.58 0.64 16.68
C ALA A 38 -0.89 -0.72 16.51
N TYR A 39 0.43 -0.73 16.33
CA TYR A 39 1.22 -1.96 16.13
C TYR A 39 2.57 -1.86 16.86
N PRO A 40 2.58 -1.93 18.18
CA PRO A 40 3.81 -1.76 18.98
C PRO A 40 4.83 -2.86 18.64
N GLY A 41 6.09 -2.45 18.44
CA GLY A 41 7.22 -3.36 18.21
C GLY A 41 7.24 -4.07 16.85
N ARG A 42 6.26 -3.88 16.00
CA ARG A 42 6.17 -4.58 14.70
C ARG A 42 6.82 -3.83 13.54
N THR A 43 7.04 -2.54 13.68
CA THR A 43 7.59 -1.72 12.60
C THR A 43 8.56 -0.69 13.12
N ARG A 44 9.58 -0.42 12.32
CA ARG A 44 10.42 0.75 12.48
C ARG A 44 9.88 1.86 11.59
N SER A 45 9.59 3.01 12.16
CA SER A 45 9.13 4.18 11.41
C SER A 45 9.94 5.41 11.80
N ARG A 46 10.26 6.23 10.81
CA ARG A 46 10.86 7.55 11.00
C ARG A 46 9.82 8.65 11.14
N VAL A 47 8.55 8.30 10.96
CA VAL A 47 7.42 9.23 11.14
C VAL A 47 7.03 9.20 12.62
N THR A 48 7.43 10.24 13.34
CA THR A 48 7.22 10.36 14.78
C THR A 48 5.87 10.97 15.11
N GLN A 49 5.40 10.77 16.35
CA GLN A 49 4.23 11.47 16.87
C GLN A 49 4.38 12.99 16.70
N GLY A 50 3.32 13.65 16.29
CA GLY A 50 3.31 15.09 16.02
C GLY A 50 3.77 15.47 14.62
N ALA A 51 4.29 14.54 13.83
CA ALA A 51 4.62 14.81 12.44
C ALA A 51 3.38 15.26 11.67
N LYS A 52 3.54 16.29 10.86
CA LYS A 52 2.48 16.89 10.04
C LYS A 52 2.78 16.64 8.57
N MET A 53 1.79 16.21 7.84
CA MET A 53 1.86 16.01 6.39
C MET A 53 0.48 16.19 5.78
N THR A 54 0.42 16.47 4.49
CA THR A 54 -0.87 16.48 3.80
C THR A 54 -1.38 15.04 3.63
N ARG A 55 -2.70 14.91 3.41
CA ARG A 55 -3.28 13.60 3.08
C ARG A 55 -2.61 13.00 1.82
N GLU A 56 -2.30 13.83 0.84
CA GLU A 56 -1.55 13.42 -0.34
C GLU A 56 -0.17 12.87 0.02
N GLN A 57 0.59 13.55 0.87
CA GLN A 57 1.91 13.08 1.32
C GLN A 57 1.82 11.78 2.12
N ALA A 58 0.80 11.63 2.96
CA ALA A 58 0.56 10.38 3.70
C ALA A 58 0.27 9.22 2.73
N MET A 59 -0.51 9.47 1.69
CA MET A 59 -0.80 8.47 0.65
C MET A 59 0.47 8.11 -0.15
N LEU A 60 1.29 9.10 -0.51
CA LEU A 60 2.56 8.88 -1.19
C LEU A 60 3.49 7.99 -0.36
N LEU A 61 3.68 8.31 0.92
CA LEU A 61 4.52 7.50 1.81
C LEU A 61 3.95 6.08 2.01
N SER A 62 2.63 5.94 2.08
CA SER A 62 1.95 4.65 2.16
C SER A 62 2.24 3.77 0.96
N LEU A 63 2.12 4.30 -0.25
CA LEU A 63 2.29 3.54 -1.49
C LEU A 63 3.75 3.31 -1.87
N MET A 64 4.59 4.32 -1.73
CA MET A 64 5.99 4.28 -2.16
C MET A 64 6.90 3.55 -1.17
N SER A 65 6.84 3.94 0.10
CA SER A 65 7.73 3.42 1.14
C SER A 65 7.04 2.49 2.14
N SER A 66 5.78 2.17 1.90
CA SER A 66 4.98 1.30 2.77
C SER A 66 4.91 1.78 4.22
N GLU A 67 4.79 3.09 4.42
CA GLU A 67 4.82 3.73 5.72
C GLU A 67 3.54 3.42 6.50
N ASN A 68 3.68 2.68 7.60
CA ASN A 68 2.53 2.16 8.34
C ASN A 68 1.79 3.22 9.16
N ARG A 69 2.51 4.14 9.79
CA ARG A 69 1.87 5.20 10.58
C ARG A 69 1.10 6.17 9.69
N ALA A 70 1.64 6.49 8.52
CA ALA A 70 0.92 7.27 7.51
C ALA A 70 -0.35 6.56 7.05
N SER A 71 -0.28 5.26 6.79
CA SER A 71 -1.45 4.47 6.38
C SER A 71 -2.51 4.39 7.48
N GLN A 72 -2.10 4.21 8.73
CA GLN A 72 -3.00 4.22 9.89
C GLN A 72 -3.69 5.59 10.04
N ALA A 73 -2.94 6.67 9.92
CA ALA A 73 -3.47 8.03 10.02
C ALA A 73 -4.46 8.34 8.89
N LEU A 74 -4.25 7.84 7.68
CA LEU A 74 -5.23 7.94 6.58
C LEU A 74 -6.57 7.33 6.97
N GLY A 75 -6.56 6.13 7.54
CA GLY A 75 -7.79 5.46 7.99
C GLY A 75 -8.44 6.18 9.18
N ARG A 76 -7.65 6.62 10.15
CA ARG A 76 -8.15 7.35 11.32
C ARG A 76 -8.83 8.67 10.95
N ASN A 77 -8.33 9.36 9.94
CA ASN A 77 -8.89 10.63 9.45
C ASN A 77 -10.07 10.45 8.47
N PHE A 78 -10.48 9.23 8.21
CA PHE A 78 -11.71 8.95 7.45
C PHE A 78 -12.94 9.24 8.33
N PRO A 79 -14.06 9.73 7.77
CA PRO A 79 -15.29 9.96 8.53
C PRO A 79 -15.76 8.69 9.26
N GLY A 80 -15.84 8.76 10.58
CA GLY A 80 -16.15 7.60 11.44
C GLY A 80 -14.93 6.82 11.92
N GLY A 81 -13.71 7.22 11.53
CA GLY A 81 -12.46 6.63 11.99
C GLY A 81 -12.16 5.24 11.43
N ILE A 82 -11.28 4.50 12.10
CA ILE A 82 -10.79 3.19 11.65
C ILE A 82 -11.94 2.18 11.41
N PRO A 83 -12.94 2.03 12.31
CA PRO A 83 -14.02 1.07 12.06
C PRO A 83 -14.78 1.36 10.76
N ALA A 84 -15.14 2.62 10.52
CA ALA A 84 -15.83 3.03 9.29
C ALA A 84 -14.93 2.85 8.07
N PHE A 85 -13.64 3.12 8.20
CA PHE A 85 -12.67 2.93 7.13
C PHE A 85 -12.55 1.46 6.72
N VAL A 86 -12.44 0.56 7.68
CA VAL A 86 -12.38 -0.89 7.43
C VAL A 86 -13.68 -1.38 6.78
N ASP A 87 -14.84 -0.90 7.24
CA ASP A 87 -16.11 -1.20 6.58
C ASP A 87 -16.12 -0.74 5.12
N ALA A 88 -15.59 0.45 4.83
CA ALA A 88 -15.47 0.97 3.47
C ALA A 88 -14.51 0.12 2.61
N MET A 89 -13.40 -0.35 3.16
CA MET A 89 -12.48 -1.26 2.47
C MET A 89 -13.19 -2.55 2.06
N ASN A 90 -13.94 -3.16 2.97
CA ASN A 90 -14.66 -4.41 2.71
C ASN A 90 -15.85 -4.19 1.76
N ALA A 91 -16.55 -3.07 1.85
CA ALA A 91 -17.61 -2.70 0.91
C ALA A 91 -17.04 -2.53 -0.52
N LYS A 92 -15.89 -1.88 -0.65
CA LYS A 92 -15.20 -1.73 -1.95
C LYS A 92 -14.76 -3.09 -2.50
N ALA A 93 -14.26 -3.97 -1.67
CA ALA A 93 -13.91 -5.33 -2.08
C ALA A 93 -15.12 -6.07 -2.67
N GLN A 94 -16.28 -5.96 -2.05
CA GLN A 94 -17.51 -6.55 -2.57
C GLN A 94 -17.89 -5.94 -3.93
N LEU A 95 -17.84 -4.63 -4.08
CA LEU A 95 -18.13 -3.95 -5.35
C LEU A 95 -17.19 -4.39 -6.49
N LEU A 96 -15.95 -4.70 -6.17
CA LEU A 96 -14.96 -5.18 -7.14
C LEU A 96 -15.08 -6.69 -7.43
N GLY A 97 -15.98 -7.40 -6.74
CA GLY A 97 -16.10 -8.85 -6.88
C GLY A 97 -14.97 -9.64 -6.21
N MET A 98 -14.30 -9.05 -5.22
CA MET A 98 -13.22 -9.68 -4.44
C MET A 98 -13.81 -10.57 -3.35
N THR A 99 -14.42 -11.67 -3.75
CA THR A 99 -15.21 -12.55 -2.86
C THR A 99 -14.39 -13.36 -1.87
N GLN A 100 -13.08 -13.47 -2.10
CA GLN A 100 -12.13 -14.18 -1.23
C GLN A 100 -11.27 -13.22 -0.39
N SER A 101 -11.67 -11.95 -0.31
CA SER A 101 -10.89 -10.92 0.36
C SER A 101 -11.58 -10.40 1.59
N LYS A 102 -10.77 -10.11 2.62
CA LYS A 102 -11.19 -9.44 3.83
C LYS A 102 -10.10 -8.49 4.28
N PHE A 103 -10.49 -7.29 4.67
CA PHE A 103 -9.60 -6.26 5.21
C PHE A 103 -9.92 -6.03 6.68
N ALA A 104 -8.89 -5.93 7.50
CA ALA A 104 -9.00 -5.77 8.95
C ALA A 104 -8.38 -4.46 9.45
N ASP A 105 -7.49 -3.85 8.67
CA ASP A 105 -6.84 -2.60 9.04
C ASP A 105 -6.29 -1.85 7.80
N PRO A 106 -5.92 -0.56 7.93
CA PRO A 106 -5.41 0.22 6.80
C PRO A 106 -3.98 -0.10 6.40
N THR A 107 -3.20 -0.81 7.21
CA THR A 107 -1.76 -1.01 7.02
C THR A 107 -1.41 -2.35 6.37
N GLY A 108 -2.17 -3.39 6.65
CA GLY A 108 -1.84 -4.76 6.29
C GLY A 108 -0.98 -5.49 7.32
N LEU A 109 -0.71 -4.89 8.47
CA LEU A 109 0.08 -5.53 9.54
C LEU A 109 -0.66 -6.65 10.24
N SER A 110 -1.99 -6.61 10.29
CA SER A 110 -2.80 -7.74 10.73
C SER A 110 -2.77 -8.86 9.68
N SER A 111 -2.54 -10.08 10.11
CA SER A 111 -2.65 -11.28 9.27
C SER A 111 -4.08 -11.59 8.81
N ASN A 112 -5.07 -10.87 9.35
CA ASN A 112 -6.47 -10.97 8.96
C ASN A 112 -6.80 -10.18 7.68
N ASN A 113 -5.85 -9.42 7.13
CA ASN A 113 -5.95 -8.90 5.78
C ASN A 113 -5.59 -10.03 4.81
N VAL A 114 -6.59 -10.59 4.18
CA VAL A 114 -6.44 -11.76 3.30
C VAL A 114 -7.05 -11.51 1.93
N SER A 115 -6.47 -12.12 0.90
CA SER A 115 -6.96 -12.06 -0.47
C SER A 115 -6.44 -13.23 -1.29
N SER A 116 -6.92 -13.36 -2.51
CA SER A 116 -6.43 -14.32 -3.50
C SER A 116 -5.74 -13.60 -4.65
N PRO A 117 -4.90 -14.29 -5.45
CA PRO A 117 -4.30 -13.69 -6.64
C PRO A 117 -5.32 -13.10 -7.62
N GLU A 118 -6.44 -13.78 -7.81
CA GLU A 118 -7.52 -13.32 -8.68
C GLU A 118 -8.13 -12.02 -8.16
N ASP A 119 -8.43 -11.95 -6.88
CA ASP A 119 -8.99 -10.76 -6.24
C ASP A 119 -8.00 -9.59 -6.27
N LEU A 120 -6.71 -9.86 -6.04
CA LEU A 120 -5.68 -8.84 -6.12
C LEU A 120 -5.50 -8.28 -7.53
N THR A 121 -5.72 -9.10 -8.55
CA THR A 121 -5.75 -8.62 -9.95
C THR A 121 -6.88 -7.59 -10.13
N ARG A 122 -8.07 -7.86 -9.60
CA ARG A 122 -9.19 -6.90 -9.62
C ARG A 122 -8.85 -5.59 -8.87
N LEU A 123 -8.19 -5.71 -7.73
CA LEU A 123 -7.75 -4.54 -6.96
C LEU A 123 -6.73 -3.70 -7.76
N VAL A 124 -5.74 -4.34 -8.37
CA VAL A 124 -4.73 -3.66 -9.19
C VAL A 124 -5.39 -2.95 -10.37
N GLU A 125 -6.31 -3.61 -11.06
CA GLU A 125 -7.05 -3.02 -12.19
C GLU A 125 -7.85 -1.79 -11.76
N ALA A 126 -8.53 -1.84 -10.62
CA ALA A 126 -9.28 -0.71 -10.07
C ALA A 126 -8.35 0.45 -9.67
N ALA A 127 -7.26 0.15 -8.97
CA ALA A 127 -6.27 1.13 -8.54
C ALA A 127 -5.56 1.79 -9.74
N TYR A 128 -5.30 1.03 -10.79
CA TYR A 128 -4.65 1.51 -12.01
C TYR A 128 -5.42 2.62 -12.72
N GLN A 129 -6.72 2.74 -12.52
CA GLN A 129 -7.55 3.82 -13.09
C GLN A 129 -7.20 5.19 -12.49
N TYR A 130 -6.57 5.22 -11.33
CA TYR A 130 -6.20 6.46 -10.65
C TYR A 130 -4.74 6.84 -10.96
N LYS A 131 -4.56 7.92 -11.72
CA LYS A 131 -3.24 8.44 -12.06
C LYS A 131 -2.36 8.65 -10.83
N VAL A 132 -2.94 9.18 -9.74
CA VAL A 132 -2.19 9.45 -8.50
C VAL A 132 -1.65 8.16 -7.87
N ILE A 133 -2.39 7.05 -7.90
CA ILE A 133 -1.91 5.76 -7.40
C ILE A 133 -0.76 5.24 -8.28
N ARG A 134 -0.88 5.34 -9.60
CA ARG A 134 0.19 4.95 -10.51
C ARG A 134 1.47 5.75 -10.25
N GLU A 135 1.36 7.06 -10.16
CA GLU A 135 2.51 7.94 -9.93
C GLU A 135 3.17 7.71 -8.57
N PHE A 136 2.36 7.62 -7.51
CA PHE A 136 2.89 7.46 -6.15
C PHE A 136 3.52 6.10 -5.93
N SER A 137 2.90 5.03 -6.44
CA SER A 137 3.42 3.67 -6.28
C SER A 137 4.72 3.42 -7.08
N THR A 138 4.97 4.21 -8.11
CA THR A 138 6.16 4.08 -8.97
C THR A 138 7.18 5.20 -8.76
N ARG A 139 6.96 6.09 -7.81
CA ARG A 139 7.92 7.14 -7.50
C ARG A 139 9.17 6.56 -6.85
N PRO A 140 10.39 6.90 -7.32
CA PRO A 140 11.62 6.31 -6.78
C PRO A 140 11.92 6.73 -5.35
N ASP A 141 11.74 8.01 -5.04
CA ASP A 141 12.01 8.59 -3.74
C ASP A 141 11.22 9.87 -3.50
N TYR A 142 11.19 10.29 -2.25
CA TYR A 142 10.57 11.55 -1.82
C TYR A 142 11.17 12.01 -0.50
N SER A 143 11.46 13.30 -0.40
CA SER A 143 11.92 13.92 0.85
C SER A 143 10.83 14.78 1.46
N ILE A 144 10.65 14.65 2.76
CA ILE A 144 9.64 15.36 3.53
C ILE A 144 10.22 15.82 4.88
N MET A 145 9.77 16.97 5.36
CA MET A 145 10.12 17.42 6.71
C MET A 145 9.34 16.64 7.76
N ILE A 146 10.04 15.95 8.64
CA ILE A 146 9.49 15.32 9.85
C ILE A 146 10.03 16.07 11.05
N GLY A 147 9.18 16.90 11.65
CA GLY A 147 9.63 17.88 12.63
C GLY A 147 10.59 18.90 12.00
N LYS A 148 11.82 18.99 12.54
CA LYS A 148 12.87 19.90 12.05
C LYS A 148 13.86 19.24 11.09
N ARG A 149 13.68 17.96 10.75
CA ARG A 149 14.61 17.20 9.91
C ARG A 149 13.98 16.81 8.60
N GLU A 150 14.71 17.00 7.52
CA GLU A 150 14.36 16.43 6.23
C GLU A 150 14.66 14.93 6.24
N GLN A 151 13.65 14.13 5.88
CA GLN A 151 13.75 12.69 5.79
C GLN A 151 13.52 12.26 4.36
N LYS A 152 14.45 11.47 3.81
CA LYS A 152 14.29 10.87 2.48
C LYS A 152 13.73 9.46 2.62
N PHE A 153 12.63 9.21 1.91
CA PHE A 153 12.02 7.90 1.75
C PHE A 153 12.27 7.38 0.34
N VAL A 154 12.47 6.08 0.22
CA VAL A 154 12.70 5.42 -1.07
C VAL A 154 11.64 4.36 -1.33
N ASN A 155 11.39 4.09 -2.60
CA ASN A 155 10.46 3.04 -3.00
C ASN A 155 10.96 1.66 -2.49
N THR A 156 10.06 0.88 -1.91
CA THR A 156 10.39 -0.46 -1.40
C THR A 156 10.66 -1.46 -2.53
N ASN A 157 10.17 -1.17 -3.75
CA ASN A 157 10.42 -2.01 -4.91
C ASN A 157 11.69 -1.54 -5.63
N ARG A 158 12.75 -2.32 -5.52
CA ARG A 158 14.02 -2.00 -6.19
C ARG A 158 13.91 -1.92 -7.72
N LEU A 159 12.95 -2.62 -8.32
CA LEU A 159 12.77 -2.63 -9.77
C LEU A 159 12.34 -1.25 -10.30
N VAL A 160 11.65 -0.46 -9.48
CA VAL A 160 11.30 0.93 -9.82
C VAL A 160 12.54 1.81 -9.99
N ARG A 161 13.60 1.53 -9.21
CA ARG A 161 14.82 2.35 -9.16
C ARG A 161 15.95 1.85 -10.05
N ALA A 162 15.97 0.56 -10.35
CA ALA A 162 17.15 -0.13 -10.88
C ALA A 162 16.84 -1.10 -12.02
N SER A 163 15.73 -0.95 -12.73
CA SER A 163 15.41 -1.77 -13.89
C SER A 163 14.88 -0.91 -15.05
N ASP A 164 14.92 -1.48 -16.25
CA ASP A 164 14.35 -0.87 -17.46
C ASP A 164 12.88 -1.27 -17.67
N MET A 165 12.25 -1.89 -16.65
CA MET A 165 10.85 -2.29 -16.72
C MET A 165 9.94 -1.06 -16.74
N ASP A 166 8.97 -1.06 -17.65
CA ASP A 166 7.91 -0.05 -17.72
C ASP A 166 6.80 -0.41 -16.72
N ILE A 167 7.01 -0.02 -15.46
CA ILE A 167 6.11 -0.32 -14.34
C ILE A 167 5.09 0.80 -14.20
N GLY A 168 3.80 0.47 -14.36
CA GLY A 168 2.72 1.43 -14.24
C GLY A 168 2.13 1.53 -12.83
N LEU A 169 2.20 0.45 -12.04
CA LEU A 169 1.73 0.40 -10.66
C LEU A 169 2.45 -0.75 -9.94
N GLN A 170 2.75 -0.58 -8.66
CA GLN A 170 3.29 -1.66 -7.85
C GLN A 170 2.98 -1.50 -6.37
N LYS A 171 3.07 -2.59 -5.62
CA LYS A 171 3.10 -2.60 -4.16
C LYS A 171 3.80 -3.85 -3.65
N THR A 172 4.71 -3.66 -2.72
CA THR A 172 5.35 -4.75 -1.97
C THR A 172 4.64 -4.98 -0.64
N GLY A 173 4.83 -6.15 -0.07
CA GLY A 173 4.36 -6.46 1.27
C GLY A 173 5.22 -7.53 1.95
N TYR A 174 5.32 -7.43 3.28
CA TYR A 174 5.94 -8.46 4.12
C TYR A 174 5.44 -8.36 5.55
N ILE A 175 4.91 -9.46 6.04
CA ILE A 175 4.83 -9.84 7.45
C ILE A 175 5.19 -11.32 7.55
N SER A 176 5.59 -11.81 8.71
CA SER A 176 5.98 -13.23 8.88
C SER A 176 4.86 -14.20 8.45
N ALA A 177 3.61 -13.86 8.73
CA ALA A 177 2.45 -14.69 8.35
C ALA A 177 2.14 -14.70 6.86
N ALA A 178 2.53 -13.68 6.11
CA ALA A 178 2.24 -13.53 4.68
C ALA A 178 3.41 -13.97 3.78
N GLY A 179 4.61 -14.04 4.34
CA GLY A 179 5.80 -14.11 3.50
C GLY A 179 5.99 -12.83 2.69
N ARG A 180 6.79 -12.88 1.64
CA ARG A 180 7.05 -11.73 0.77
C ARG A 180 6.06 -11.68 -0.37
N CYS A 181 5.40 -10.53 -0.50
CA CYS A 181 4.36 -10.29 -1.51
C CYS A 181 4.78 -9.16 -2.44
N LEU A 182 4.30 -9.25 -3.68
CA LEU A 182 4.46 -8.21 -4.68
C LEU A 182 3.27 -8.25 -5.65
N VAL A 183 2.69 -7.09 -5.93
CA VAL A 183 1.82 -6.92 -7.09
C VAL A 183 2.42 -5.86 -8.01
N MET A 184 2.31 -6.07 -9.30
CA MET A 184 2.82 -5.16 -10.32
C MET A 184 1.93 -5.16 -11.55
N GLN A 185 1.68 -3.97 -12.09
CA GLN A 185 1.27 -3.81 -13.48
C GLN A 185 2.47 -3.26 -14.24
N ALA A 186 2.79 -3.89 -15.34
CA ALA A 186 3.90 -3.45 -16.20
C ALA A 186 3.60 -3.73 -17.67
N LYS A 187 4.27 -3.01 -18.57
CA LYS A 187 4.27 -3.35 -20.00
C LYS A 187 5.37 -4.35 -20.26
N VAL A 188 4.99 -5.48 -20.84
CA VAL A 188 5.89 -6.55 -21.25
C VAL A 188 5.67 -6.81 -22.73
N VAL A 189 6.67 -6.52 -23.55
CA VAL A 189 6.59 -6.65 -25.02
C VAL A 189 5.31 -5.97 -25.58
N GLY A 190 5.05 -4.74 -25.13
CA GLY A 190 3.91 -3.92 -25.54
C GLY A 190 2.54 -4.34 -25.01
N ARG A 191 2.49 -5.32 -24.10
CA ARG A 191 1.25 -5.80 -23.46
C ARG A 191 1.21 -5.39 -22.00
N ASP A 192 0.04 -4.97 -21.53
CA ASP A 192 -0.19 -4.74 -20.12
C ASP A 192 -0.36 -6.08 -19.39
N VAL A 193 0.48 -6.29 -18.38
CA VAL A 193 0.52 -7.53 -17.59
C VAL A 193 0.36 -7.18 -16.11
N VAL A 194 -0.50 -7.90 -15.41
CA VAL A 194 -0.59 -7.85 -13.96
C VAL A 194 0.07 -9.10 -13.38
N MET A 195 1.01 -8.88 -12.48
CA MET A 195 1.75 -9.94 -11.80
C MET A 195 1.43 -9.92 -10.31
N VAL A 196 1.12 -11.07 -9.74
CA VAL A 196 0.84 -11.25 -8.31
C VAL A 196 1.73 -12.38 -7.77
N PHE A 197 2.56 -12.04 -6.80
CA PHE A 197 3.42 -12.98 -6.09
C PHE A 197 3.06 -12.94 -4.61
N LEU A 198 2.63 -14.07 -4.07
CA LEU A 198 2.27 -14.24 -2.66
C LEU A 198 3.16 -15.30 -2.04
N ASP A 199 3.46 -15.13 -0.74
CA ASP A 199 4.24 -16.09 0.06
C ASP A 199 5.57 -16.50 -0.60
N SER A 200 6.24 -15.55 -1.24
CA SER A 200 7.54 -15.82 -1.86
C SER A 200 8.63 -16.05 -0.83
N VAL A 201 9.44 -17.08 -1.05
CA VAL A 201 10.55 -17.44 -0.16
C VAL A 201 11.79 -16.60 -0.49
N GLY A 202 12.43 -16.07 0.54
CA GLY A 202 13.65 -15.26 0.39
C GLY A 202 13.39 -13.81 0.01
N THR A 203 14.43 -12.98 0.12
CA THR A 203 14.32 -11.52 0.02
C THR A 203 14.12 -11.03 -1.40
N GLN A 204 14.61 -11.78 -2.40
CA GLN A 204 14.73 -11.32 -3.77
C GLN A 204 13.91 -12.12 -4.78
N SER A 205 13.34 -13.27 -4.38
CA SER A 205 12.67 -14.18 -5.33
C SER A 205 11.53 -13.50 -6.09
N ARG A 206 10.65 -12.77 -5.38
CA ARG A 206 9.53 -12.05 -6.01
C ARG A 206 9.98 -11.06 -7.10
N PHE A 207 11.11 -10.39 -6.91
CA PHE A 207 11.66 -9.46 -7.90
C PHE A 207 12.31 -10.21 -9.07
N ALA A 208 13.02 -11.29 -8.79
CA ALA A 208 13.59 -12.15 -9.82
C ALA A 208 12.51 -12.79 -10.69
N ASP A 209 11.43 -13.24 -10.07
CA ASP A 209 10.30 -13.84 -10.78
C ASP A 209 9.58 -12.80 -11.67
N ALA A 210 9.42 -11.56 -11.18
CA ALA A 210 8.85 -10.48 -11.96
C ALA A 210 9.68 -10.14 -13.22
N VAL A 211 11.00 -10.22 -13.13
CA VAL A 211 11.90 -9.96 -14.27
C VAL A 211 11.84 -11.08 -15.32
N ARG A 212 11.47 -12.30 -14.91
CA ARG A 212 11.38 -13.47 -15.83
C ARG A 212 10.12 -13.48 -16.69
N VAL A 213 9.11 -12.70 -16.35
CA VAL A 213 7.87 -12.59 -17.12
C VAL A 213 8.08 -11.74 -18.37
#